data_0cd1a7f81fd4c552c82cec377e8745a0
#
_entry.id   0cd1a7f81fd4c552c82cec377e8745a0
#
_cell.length_a   1.000
_cell.length_b   1.000
_cell.length_c   1.000
_cell.angle_alpha   90.00
_cell.angle_beta   90.00
_cell.angle_gamma   90.00
#
_symmetry.space_group_name_H-M   'P 1'
#
loop_
_entity.id
_entity.type
_entity.pdbx_description
1 polymer ?
#
loop_
_entity_poly.entity_id
_entity_poly.type
_entity_poly.pdbx_seq_one_letter_code
_entity_poly.pdbx_strand_id
1 'polypeptide(L)'
;MIDGCVLVACGKHKLVAENSGILSLAALKKLNEKNKKKVVSLISGGNIDVLTISSMINKGLIARGRIFTFTVQLLDKPGELEYVSHVLSQCNANVIGVEHNQFKNFARFSEVELRVTCETNGEKHIQRIIDTFAKRDMKSQE
;
A
#
# COMPACT_ATOMS: atom_id res chain seq x y z
N MET A 1 15.42 -3.09 1.77
CA MET A 1 16.34 -1.98 2.11
C MET A 1 16.72 -1.18 0.88
N ILE A 2 17.21 -1.79 -0.20
CA ILE A 2 17.61 -1.13 -1.46
C ILE A 2 16.41 -0.44 -2.10
N ASP A 3 15.27 -1.12 -2.24
CA ASP A 3 14.02 -0.58 -2.80
C ASP A 3 13.59 0.72 -2.10
N GLY A 4 13.75 0.79 -0.78
CA GLY A 4 13.48 2.01 -0.02
C GLY A 4 14.41 3.16 -0.36
N CYS A 5 15.67 2.90 -0.75
CA CYS A 5 16.61 3.91 -1.18
C CYS A 5 16.30 4.42 -2.59
N VAL A 6 15.91 3.52 -3.52
CA VAL A 6 15.45 3.88 -4.86
C VAL A 6 14.23 4.81 -4.76
N LEU A 7 13.27 4.48 -3.91
CA LEU A 7 12.08 5.32 -3.69
C LEU A 7 12.39 6.69 -3.09
N VAL A 8 13.37 6.78 -2.19
CA VAL A 8 13.80 8.07 -1.62
C VAL A 8 14.52 8.90 -2.67
N ALA A 9 15.41 8.30 -3.46
CA ALA A 9 16.11 8.98 -4.54
C ALA A 9 15.12 9.52 -5.58
N CYS A 10 14.18 8.69 -6.04
CA CYS A 10 13.18 9.08 -7.03
C CYS A 10 12.18 10.11 -6.46
N GLY A 11 11.60 9.84 -5.30
CA GLY A 11 10.54 10.67 -4.72
C GLY A 11 11.01 12.01 -4.18
N LYS A 12 12.14 12.06 -3.44
CA LYS A 12 12.65 13.29 -2.82
C LYS A 12 13.63 14.04 -3.70
N HIS A 13 14.54 13.32 -4.35
CA HIS A 13 15.66 13.93 -5.07
C HIS A 13 15.48 13.92 -6.59
N LYS A 14 14.42 13.28 -7.11
CA LYS A 14 14.12 13.16 -8.54
C LYS A 14 15.26 12.47 -9.33
N LEU A 15 15.99 11.58 -8.66
CA LEU A 15 17.06 10.79 -9.23
C LEU A 15 16.59 9.37 -9.50
N VAL A 16 16.80 8.89 -10.71
CA VAL A 16 16.57 7.50 -11.09
C VAL A 16 17.92 6.78 -11.05
N ALA A 17 18.02 5.74 -10.24
CA ALA A 17 19.20 4.91 -10.14
C ALA A 17 18.80 3.43 -10.08
N GLU A 18 19.59 2.59 -10.73
CA GLU A 18 19.41 1.14 -10.62
C GLU A 18 19.81 0.60 -9.24
N ASN A 19 19.44 -0.65 -8.94
CA ASN A 19 19.71 -1.26 -7.64
C ASN A 19 21.19 -1.32 -7.27
N SER A 20 22.04 -1.61 -8.24
CA SER A 20 23.51 -1.63 -8.09
C SER A 20 24.06 -0.23 -7.80
N GLY A 21 23.54 0.78 -8.48
CA GLY A 21 24.00 2.16 -8.37
C GLY A 21 23.65 2.84 -7.03
N ILE A 22 22.66 2.30 -6.29
CA ILE A 22 22.21 2.86 -5.00
C ILE A 22 22.70 2.07 -3.78
N LEU A 23 23.53 1.05 -3.99
CA LEU A 23 24.07 0.21 -2.91
C LEU A 23 24.87 1.01 -1.88
N SER A 24 25.65 2.00 -2.32
CA SER A 24 26.40 2.88 -1.46
C SER A 24 25.52 3.64 -0.48
N LEU A 25 24.38 4.16 -0.94
CA LEU A 25 23.38 4.82 -0.09
C LEU A 25 22.69 3.85 0.86
N ALA A 26 22.40 2.61 0.42
CA ALA A 26 21.84 1.58 1.27
C ALA A 26 22.81 1.14 2.37
N ALA A 27 24.12 1.09 2.06
CA ALA A 27 25.17 0.79 3.02
C ALA A 27 25.27 1.85 4.12
N LEU A 28 25.12 3.15 3.78
CA LEU A 28 25.12 4.25 4.76
C LEU A 28 24.07 4.07 5.86
N LYS A 29 22.91 3.51 5.55
CA LYS A 29 21.88 3.23 6.56
C LYS A 29 22.27 2.16 7.57
N LYS A 30 23.26 1.32 7.25
CA LYS A 30 23.81 0.29 8.15
C LYS A 30 25.02 0.78 8.94
N LEU A 31 25.62 1.88 8.53
CA LEU A 31 26.75 2.45 9.26
C LEU A 31 26.24 3.06 10.56
N ASN A 32 26.55 2.41 11.67
CA ASN A 32 26.26 2.90 13.01
C ASN A 32 27.40 3.84 13.43
N GLU A 33 27.40 5.06 12.89
CA GLU A 33 28.48 6.02 13.09
C GLU A 33 28.28 6.81 14.38
N LYS A 34 28.97 6.42 15.43
CA LYS A 34 29.12 7.22 16.67
C LYS A 34 30.07 8.40 16.49
N ASN A 35 30.86 8.43 15.42
CA ASN A 35 31.85 9.48 15.12
C ASN A 35 31.34 10.37 13.99
N LYS A 36 31.45 11.68 14.14
CA LYS A 36 31.11 12.68 13.12
C LYS A 36 32.11 12.62 11.94
N LYS A 37 31.90 11.71 11.01
CA LYS A 37 32.65 11.61 9.76
C LYS A 37 31.88 12.26 8.62
N LYS A 38 32.64 12.88 7.69
CA LYS A 38 32.06 13.27 6.40
C LYS A 38 32.11 12.06 5.49
N VAL A 39 30.96 11.65 4.97
CA VAL A 39 30.84 10.49 4.07
C VAL A 39 30.35 10.97 2.73
N VAL A 40 30.97 10.54 1.66
CA VAL A 40 30.52 10.76 0.27
C VAL A 40 30.02 9.43 -0.26
N SER A 41 28.80 9.43 -0.77
CA SER A 41 28.18 8.27 -1.40
C SER A 41 27.99 8.55 -2.88
N LEU A 42 28.60 7.73 -3.72
CA LEU A 42 28.43 7.81 -5.17
C LEU A 42 27.17 7.05 -5.56
N ILE A 43 26.27 7.72 -6.27
CA ILE A 43 25.11 7.12 -6.93
C ILE A 43 25.45 7.01 -8.41
N SER A 44 25.34 5.82 -8.98
CA SER A 44 25.65 5.54 -10.38
C SER A 44 24.62 4.60 -10.99
N GLY A 45 24.61 4.50 -12.32
CA GLY A 45 23.76 3.59 -13.06
C GLY A 45 22.29 4.04 -13.10
N GLY A 46 21.77 4.17 -14.30
CA GLY A 46 20.36 4.53 -14.57
C GLY A 46 19.67 3.54 -15.51
N ASN A 47 20.32 2.41 -15.83
CA ASN A 47 19.76 1.39 -16.70
C ASN A 47 18.83 0.47 -15.91
N ILE A 48 17.68 1.00 -15.53
CA ILE A 48 16.64 0.22 -14.83
C ILE A 48 15.41 0.09 -15.74
N ASP A 49 14.90 -1.12 -15.84
CA ASP A 49 13.69 -1.43 -16.59
C ASP A 49 12.46 -0.76 -15.94
N VAL A 50 11.55 -0.24 -16.78
CA VAL A 50 10.35 0.49 -16.36
C VAL A 50 9.42 -0.39 -15.53
N LEU A 51 9.27 -1.68 -15.86
CA LEU A 51 8.45 -2.61 -15.08
C LEU A 51 9.04 -2.84 -13.70
N THR A 52 10.35 -2.91 -13.61
CA THR A 52 11.07 -3.02 -12.33
C THR A 52 10.85 -1.78 -11.47
N ILE A 53 10.95 -0.58 -12.03
CA ILE A 53 10.66 0.68 -11.32
C ILE A 53 9.20 0.68 -10.83
N SER A 54 8.25 0.33 -11.69
CA SER A 54 6.82 0.27 -11.35
C SER A 54 6.56 -0.68 -10.18
N SER A 55 7.15 -1.88 -10.25
CA SER A 55 7.05 -2.87 -9.16
C SER A 55 7.63 -2.37 -7.84
N MET A 56 8.79 -1.69 -7.88
CA MET A 56 9.42 -1.11 -6.69
C MET A 56 8.57 0.02 -6.09
N ILE A 57 8.02 0.89 -6.94
CA ILE A 57 7.14 1.98 -6.50
C ILE A 57 5.92 1.40 -5.81
N ASN A 58 5.24 0.44 -6.42
CA ASN A 58 4.06 -0.20 -5.84
C ASN A 58 4.35 -0.87 -4.50
N LYS A 59 5.41 -1.70 -4.43
CA LYS A 59 5.85 -2.30 -3.16
C LYS A 59 6.14 -1.26 -2.09
N GLY A 60 6.76 -0.16 -2.48
CA GLY A 60 7.09 0.91 -1.55
C GLY A 60 5.89 1.72 -1.09
N LEU A 61 4.86 1.88 -1.91
CA LEU A 61 3.60 2.52 -1.53
C LEU A 61 2.83 1.63 -0.55
N ILE A 62 2.77 0.32 -0.82
CA ILE A 62 2.16 -0.66 0.10
C ILE A 62 2.88 -0.66 1.46
N ALA A 63 4.22 -0.78 1.44
CA ALA A 63 5.02 -0.81 2.67
C ALA A 63 4.95 0.47 3.53
N ARG A 64 4.50 1.57 2.96
CA ARG A 64 4.28 2.85 3.66
C ARG A 64 2.82 3.11 4.01
N GLY A 65 1.95 2.13 3.78
CA GLY A 65 0.52 2.28 3.97
C GLY A 65 -0.10 3.37 3.08
N ARG A 66 0.42 3.57 1.87
CA ARG A 66 -0.15 4.50 0.87
C ARG A 66 -1.12 3.82 -0.07
N ILE A 67 -1.01 2.51 -0.20
CA ILE A 67 -1.96 1.62 -0.87
C ILE A 67 -2.35 0.55 0.14
N PHE A 68 -3.63 0.38 0.33
CA PHE A 68 -4.22 -0.61 1.20
C PHE A 68 -5.24 -1.45 0.43
N THR A 69 -5.07 -2.76 0.47
CA THR A 69 -6.01 -3.72 -0.12
C THR A 69 -6.60 -4.58 0.98
N PHE A 70 -7.91 -4.68 1.01
CA PHE A 70 -8.64 -5.51 1.96
C PHE A 70 -9.77 -6.24 1.28
N THR A 71 -10.28 -7.27 1.91
CA THR A 71 -11.39 -8.08 1.44
C THR A 71 -12.52 -8.04 2.45
N VAL A 72 -13.72 -7.81 1.98
CA VAL A 72 -14.94 -7.82 2.80
C VAL A 72 -15.85 -8.94 2.29
N GLN A 73 -16.39 -9.73 3.21
CA GLN A 73 -17.47 -10.66 2.92
C GLN A 73 -18.78 -9.90 3.06
N LEU A 74 -19.57 -9.90 2.01
CA LEU A 74 -20.86 -9.19 1.95
C LEU A 74 -21.97 -10.16 1.60
N LEU A 75 -23.19 -9.84 1.99
CA LEU A 75 -24.36 -10.53 1.46
C LEU A 75 -24.55 -10.13 0.00
N ASP A 76 -24.96 -11.07 -0.85
CA ASP A 76 -25.30 -10.77 -2.25
C ASP A 76 -26.67 -10.07 -2.33
N LYS A 77 -26.68 -8.79 -1.97
CA LYS A 77 -27.86 -7.93 -1.94
C LYS A 77 -27.52 -6.56 -2.54
N PRO A 78 -28.48 -5.93 -3.23
CA PRO A 78 -28.36 -4.53 -3.63
C PRO A 78 -28.10 -3.62 -2.43
N GLY A 79 -27.18 -2.65 -2.60
CA GLY A 79 -26.83 -1.66 -1.56
C GLY A 79 -25.57 -1.98 -0.75
N GLU A 80 -25.09 -3.22 -0.74
CA GLU A 80 -23.88 -3.57 0.04
C GLU A 80 -22.61 -2.86 -0.50
N LEU A 81 -22.48 -2.73 -1.80
CA LEU A 81 -21.37 -1.97 -2.41
C LEU A 81 -21.47 -0.48 -2.10
N GLU A 82 -22.68 0.09 -2.10
CA GLU A 82 -22.90 1.49 -1.73
C GLU A 82 -22.42 1.75 -0.30
N TYR A 83 -22.74 0.86 0.62
CA TYR A 83 -22.27 0.95 2.00
C TYR A 83 -20.74 0.98 2.10
N VAL A 84 -20.05 0.05 1.42
CA VAL A 84 -18.57 0.01 1.43
C VAL A 84 -17.99 1.32 0.90
N SER A 85 -18.55 1.83 -0.21
CA SER A 85 -18.14 3.09 -0.80
C SER A 85 -18.38 4.28 0.12
N HIS A 86 -19.50 4.28 0.84
CA HIS A 86 -19.85 5.32 1.82
C HIS A 86 -18.87 5.36 2.99
N VAL A 87 -18.52 4.20 3.56
CA VAL A 87 -17.53 4.10 4.65
C VAL A 87 -16.17 4.61 4.20
N LEU A 88 -15.71 4.23 3.01
CA LEU A 88 -14.43 4.69 2.47
C LEU A 88 -14.43 6.20 2.24
N SER A 89 -15.53 6.74 1.72
CA SER A 89 -15.72 8.19 1.55
C SER A 89 -15.65 8.95 2.88
N GLN A 90 -16.31 8.46 3.93
CA GLN A 90 -16.24 9.04 5.27
C GLN A 90 -14.82 9.01 5.87
N CYS A 91 -14.04 8.00 5.49
CA CYS A 91 -12.64 7.90 5.89
C CYS A 91 -11.71 8.75 5.01
N ASN A 92 -12.18 9.39 3.95
CA ASN A 92 -11.38 10.07 2.92
C ASN A 92 -10.37 9.13 2.23
N ALA A 93 -10.76 7.89 1.99
CA ALA A 93 -9.98 6.92 1.24
C ALA A 93 -10.40 6.97 -0.23
N ASN A 94 -9.44 7.13 -1.14
CA ASN A 94 -9.71 7.12 -2.57
C ASN A 94 -9.65 5.69 -3.11
N VAL A 95 -10.75 5.20 -3.69
CA VAL A 95 -10.82 3.85 -4.25
C VAL A 95 -10.13 3.82 -5.61
N ILE A 96 -9.14 2.93 -5.78
CA ILE A 96 -8.38 2.74 -7.03
C ILE A 96 -8.65 1.39 -7.69
N GLY A 97 -9.28 0.46 -6.99
CA GLY A 97 -9.65 -0.83 -7.57
C GLY A 97 -10.75 -1.51 -6.76
N VAL A 98 -11.68 -2.15 -7.45
CA VAL A 98 -12.73 -2.99 -6.87
C VAL A 98 -12.85 -4.26 -7.69
N GLU A 99 -12.76 -5.39 -7.02
CA GLU A 99 -12.98 -6.71 -7.61
C GLU A 99 -14.15 -7.37 -6.86
N HIS A 100 -15.22 -7.65 -7.59
CA HIS A 100 -16.42 -8.32 -7.07
C HIS A 100 -16.45 -9.76 -7.56
N ASN A 101 -16.26 -10.71 -6.66
CA ASN A 101 -16.16 -12.14 -6.96
C ASN A 101 -17.35 -12.90 -6.34
N GLN A 102 -18.30 -13.28 -7.19
CA GLN A 102 -19.50 -14.05 -6.78
C GLN A 102 -19.22 -15.56 -6.69
N PHE A 103 -18.21 -16.08 -7.39
CA PHE A 103 -18.03 -17.52 -7.61
C PHE A 103 -16.94 -18.17 -6.78
N LYS A 104 -16.27 -17.45 -5.87
CA LYS A 104 -15.18 -18.03 -5.07
C LYS A 104 -15.63 -18.86 -3.86
N ASN A 105 -16.80 -18.60 -3.31
CA ASN A 105 -17.32 -19.32 -2.14
C ASN A 105 -18.39 -20.31 -2.52
N PHE A 106 -18.03 -21.52 -2.88
CA PHE A 106 -18.98 -22.63 -3.09
C PHE A 106 -19.71 -23.08 -1.82
N ALA A 107 -19.27 -22.64 -0.64
CA ALA A 107 -19.83 -23.07 0.65
C ALA A 107 -21.06 -22.25 1.11
N ARG A 108 -21.24 -21.02 0.61
CA ARG A 108 -22.38 -20.16 0.95
C ARG A 108 -22.82 -19.34 -0.26
N PHE A 109 -23.90 -19.79 -0.88
CA PHE A 109 -24.46 -19.17 -2.10
C PHE A 109 -24.99 -17.73 -1.92
N SER A 110 -25.02 -17.22 -0.69
CA SER A 110 -25.55 -15.89 -0.37
C SER A 110 -24.48 -14.85 -0.02
N GLU A 111 -23.21 -15.21 -0.08
CA GLU A 111 -22.09 -14.32 0.27
C GLU A 111 -21.20 -14.08 -0.95
N VAL A 112 -20.79 -12.83 -1.11
CA VAL A 112 -19.84 -12.40 -2.15
C VAL A 112 -18.60 -11.81 -1.51
N GLU A 113 -17.46 -12.03 -2.18
CA GLU A 113 -16.19 -11.47 -1.79
C GLU A 113 -15.95 -10.17 -2.57
N LEU A 114 -15.87 -9.06 -1.87
CA LEU A 114 -15.47 -7.77 -2.43
C LEU A 114 -14.05 -7.44 -2.00
N ARG A 115 -13.12 -7.41 -2.97
CA ARG A 115 -11.76 -6.94 -2.74
C ARG A 115 -11.66 -5.49 -3.17
N VAL A 116 -11.24 -4.64 -2.25
CA VAL A 116 -11.10 -3.21 -2.48
C VAL A 116 -9.65 -2.79 -2.28
N THR A 117 -9.13 -2.02 -3.24
CA THR A 117 -7.84 -1.37 -3.14
C THR A 117 -8.05 0.13 -3.10
N CYS A 118 -7.49 0.80 -2.11
CA CYS A 118 -7.63 2.24 -1.92
C CYS A 118 -6.30 2.92 -1.60
N GLU A 119 -6.23 4.21 -1.95
CA GLU A 119 -5.16 5.09 -1.50
C GLU A 119 -5.42 5.55 -0.07
N THR A 120 -4.36 5.54 0.73
CA THR A 120 -4.40 5.91 2.14
C THR A 120 -3.24 6.83 2.51
N ASN A 121 -3.31 7.43 3.69
CA ASN A 121 -2.29 8.37 4.19
C ASN A 121 -1.38 7.75 5.27
N GLY A 122 -1.17 6.42 5.21
CA GLY A 122 -0.33 5.69 6.14
C GLY A 122 -1.14 4.87 7.14
N GLU A 123 -0.42 4.18 8.02
CA GLU A 123 -0.94 3.15 8.94
C GLU A 123 -2.12 3.64 9.80
N LYS A 124 -2.05 4.86 10.33
CA LYS A 124 -3.15 5.44 11.14
C LYS A 124 -4.44 5.59 10.35
N HIS A 125 -4.33 5.87 9.05
CA HIS A 125 -5.49 5.99 8.17
C HIS A 125 -6.08 4.61 7.87
N ILE A 126 -5.24 3.61 7.64
CA ILE A 126 -5.64 2.21 7.48
C ILE A 126 -6.40 1.74 8.73
N GLN A 127 -5.86 1.98 9.93
CA GLN A 127 -6.49 1.58 11.18
C GLN A 127 -7.87 2.22 11.34
N ARG A 128 -8.02 3.51 11.01
CA ARG A 128 -9.32 4.19 11.02
C ARG A 128 -10.34 3.52 10.10
N ILE A 129 -9.92 3.08 8.91
CA ILE A 129 -10.80 2.37 7.97
C ILE A 129 -11.24 1.05 8.59
N ILE A 130 -10.31 0.26 9.11
CA ILE A 130 -10.59 -1.03 9.76
C ILE A 130 -11.56 -0.86 10.92
N ASP A 131 -11.31 0.09 11.82
CA ASP A 131 -12.15 0.36 12.99
C ASP A 131 -13.57 0.79 12.59
N THR A 132 -13.70 1.49 11.46
CA THR A 132 -15.01 1.95 10.97
C THR A 132 -15.83 0.78 10.42
N PHE A 133 -15.19 -0.17 9.73
CA PHE A 133 -15.86 -1.40 9.29
C PHE A 133 -16.23 -2.31 10.47
N ALA A 134 -15.33 -2.49 11.43
CA ALA A 134 -15.56 -3.35 12.61
C ALA A 134 -16.77 -2.90 13.45
N LYS A 135 -17.06 -1.60 13.52
CA LYS A 135 -18.23 -1.07 14.24
C LYS A 135 -19.56 -1.50 13.65
N ARG A 136 -19.63 -1.89 12.38
CA ARG A 136 -20.86 -2.42 11.78
C ARG A 136 -21.09 -3.86 12.17
N ASP A 137 -20.06 -4.70 12.14
CA ASP A 137 -20.20 -6.13 12.46
C ASP A 137 -20.72 -6.32 13.89
N MET A 138 -20.38 -5.42 14.82
CA MET A 138 -20.94 -5.40 16.17
C MET A 138 -22.40 -4.96 16.24
N LYS A 139 -22.86 -4.06 15.33
CA LYS A 139 -24.26 -3.60 15.29
C LYS A 139 -25.21 -4.54 14.58
N SER A 140 -24.71 -5.48 13.79
CA SER A 140 -25.54 -6.48 13.08
C SER A 140 -25.74 -7.75 13.92
N GLN A 141 -25.19 -7.82 15.15
CA GLN A 141 -25.35 -8.93 16.08
C GLN A 141 -26.30 -8.58 17.27
N GLU A 142 -26.83 -7.36 17.34
CA GLU A 142 -27.91 -6.95 18.22
C GLU A 142 -29.27 -6.97 17.46
#